data_876d95bc4f582d021abd8d080d98e9ca
#
_entry.id   876d95bc4f582d021abd8d080d98e9ca
#
_cell.length_a   1.000
_cell.length_b   1.000
_cell.length_c   1.000
_cell.angle_alpha   90.00
_cell.angle_beta   90.00
_cell.angle_gamma   90.00
#
_symmetry.space_group_name_H-M   'P 1'
#
loop_
_entity.id
_entity.type
_entity.pdbx_description
1 polymer ?
#
loop_
_entity_poly.entity_id
_entity_poly.type
_entity_poly.pdbx_seq_one_letter_code
_entity_poly.pdbx_strand_id
1 'polypeptide(L)'
;ATPYVWVQGNALRSGEPVWIPREFVYYSENPSFERWALGTSSGCATGSSVAEATVFGLLEHIERDTFVNSWYGAIPAVAVDPGSVPGVADMLARVSLLGWRVELGLLRNVWHIPVFVAAIDTGTVRAYGAAAHLDLNGAAERALTEAVTYAPGRMSEVAEKADRVRALIRDPREAQNIDDHPLLPVAGGRSEYAYLYADPACAVPIDVVRAAAEGGSAILQRAGASGGRVVAAALRDELVATIERDGIETFSVNQSAPFQHRLG
;
A
#
# COMPACT_ATOMS: atom_id res chain seq x y z
N ALA A 1 2.69 -26.77 -25.97
CA ALA A 1 2.15 -26.18 -24.75
C ALA A 1 3.33 -25.93 -23.81
N THR A 2 3.54 -24.71 -23.41
CA THR A 2 4.59 -24.34 -22.42
C THR A 2 4.15 -24.91 -21.06
N PRO A 3 4.96 -25.73 -20.39
CA PRO A 3 4.60 -26.26 -19.08
C PRO A 3 4.60 -25.13 -18.05
N TYR A 4 3.54 -25.04 -17.25
CA TYR A 4 3.50 -24.14 -16.10
C TYR A 4 4.46 -24.60 -15.01
N VAL A 5 5.20 -23.65 -14.42
CA VAL A 5 6.07 -23.93 -13.28
C VAL A 5 5.31 -23.59 -12.00
N TRP A 6 5.28 -24.53 -11.08
CA TRP A 6 4.61 -24.40 -9.79
C TRP A 6 5.63 -24.37 -8.66
N VAL A 7 5.33 -23.56 -7.64
CA VAL A 7 6.15 -23.41 -6.44
C VAL A 7 5.33 -23.89 -5.25
N GLN A 8 5.95 -24.64 -4.38
CA GLN A 8 5.30 -25.08 -3.15
C GLN A 8 5.28 -23.94 -2.13
N GLY A 9 4.10 -23.64 -1.64
CA GLY A 9 3.83 -22.78 -0.49
C GLY A 9 3.04 -23.51 0.55
N ASN A 10 2.54 -22.79 1.54
CA ASN A 10 1.66 -23.33 2.59
C ASN A 10 0.44 -22.43 2.75
N ALA A 11 -0.72 -23.05 2.98
CA ALA A 11 -1.89 -22.34 3.46
C ALA A 11 -1.61 -21.82 4.87
N LEU A 12 -1.84 -20.52 5.11
CA LEU A 12 -1.42 -19.89 6.37
C LEU A 12 -2.21 -20.39 7.57
N ARG A 13 -3.48 -20.75 7.37
CA ARG A 13 -4.35 -21.23 8.44
C ARG A 13 -4.11 -22.69 8.81
N SER A 14 -4.06 -23.56 7.81
CA SER A 14 -3.94 -25.01 8.04
C SER A 14 -2.51 -25.52 8.10
N GLY A 15 -1.56 -24.76 7.50
CA GLY A 15 -0.19 -25.22 7.29
C GLY A 15 -0.04 -26.22 6.15
N GLU A 16 -1.14 -26.61 5.48
CA GLU A 16 -1.11 -27.58 4.40
C GLU A 16 -0.33 -27.07 3.19
N PRO A 17 0.44 -27.94 2.53
CA PRO A 17 1.17 -27.57 1.34
C PRO A 17 0.22 -27.23 0.19
N VAL A 18 0.50 -26.15 -0.52
CA VAL A 18 -0.21 -25.70 -1.71
C VAL A 18 0.74 -25.47 -2.86
N TRP A 19 0.27 -25.64 -4.09
CA TRP A 19 1.04 -25.34 -5.27
C TRP A 19 0.55 -24.05 -5.89
N ILE A 20 1.46 -23.08 -6.02
CA ILE A 20 1.17 -21.73 -6.51
C ILE A 20 1.92 -21.54 -7.83
N PRO A 21 1.29 -20.99 -8.88
CA PRO A 21 2.01 -20.65 -10.10
C PRO A 21 3.17 -19.72 -9.82
N ARG A 22 4.34 -20.03 -10.40
CA ARG A 22 5.59 -19.31 -10.19
C ARG A 22 5.46 -17.81 -10.44
N GLU A 23 4.67 -17.44 -11.42
CA GLU A 23 4.47 -16.05 -11.84
C GLU A 23 3.83 -15.16 -10.74
N PHE A 24 3.09 -15.76 -9.80
CA PHE A 24 2.55 -15.06 -8.64
C PHE A 24 3.49 -15.02 -7.45
N VAL A 25 4.60 -15.77 -7.50
CA VAL A 25 5.56 -15.86 -6.39
C VAL A 25 6.81 -15.06 -6.65
N TYR A 26 7.35 -15.15 -7.86
CA TYR A 26 8.63 -14.53 -8.18
C TYR A 26 8.47 -13.35 -9.14
N TYR A 27 8.85 -12.22 -8.63
CA TYR A 27 8.99 -10.97 -9.36
C TYR A 27 10.34 -10.98 -10.09
N SER A 28 10.43 -11.67 -11.23
CA SER A 28 11.66 -11.68 -12.02
C SER A 28 11.36 -11.61 -13.51
N GLU A 29 12.21 -10.86 -14.21
CA GLU A 29 12.28 -10.84 -15.65
C GLU A 29 13.09 -12.05 -16.13
N ASN A 30 12.51 -13.23 -16.20
CA ASN A 30 13.15 -14.33 -16.90
C ASN A 30 12.57 -14.42 -18.31
N PRO A 31 13.33 -13.99 -19.35
CA PRO A 31 12.87 -14.01 -20.74
C PRO A 31 12.69 -15.42 -21.31
N SER A 32 13.09 -16.47 -20.57
CA SER A 32 13.06 -17.86 -21.05
C SER A 32 11.67 -18.50 -21.00
N PHE A 33 10.68 -17.84 -20.38
CA PHE A 33 9.34 -18.39 -20.26
C PHE A 33 8.30 -17.41 -20.82
N GLU A 34 7.36 -17.93 -21.59
CA GLU A 34 6.18 -17.19 -22.01
C GLU A 34 5.33 -16.85 -20.77
N ARG A 35 5.22 -15.57 -20.46
CA ARG A 35 4.46 -15.10 -19.32
C ARG A 35 2.97 -15.11 -19.64
N TRP A 36 2.19 -15.77 -18.82
CA TRP A 36 0.74 -15.73 -18.90
C TRP A 36 0.10 -14.80 -17.84
N ALA A 37 0.89 -14.36 -16.86
CA ALA A 37 0.51 -13.38 -15.86
C ALA A 37 1.65 -12.39 -15.60
N LEU A 38 1.31 -11.19 -15.19
CA LEU A 38 2.26 -10.20 -14.72
C LEU A 38 2.62 -10.52 -13.27
N GLY A 39 3.89 -10.85 -13.03
CA GLY A 39 4.42 -10.94 -11.69
C GLY A 39 4.50 -9.55 -11.05
N THR A 40 4.07 -9.43 -9.81
CA THR A 40 4.18 -8.20 -9.02
C THR A 40 4.92 -8.47 -7.73
N SER A 41 5.45 -7.42 -7.10
CA SER A 41 6.01 -7.52 -5.75
C SER A 41 4.95 -7.54 -4.65
N SER A 42 3.67 -7.51 -4.99
CA SER A 42 2.57 -7.48 -4.02
C SER A 42 2.63 -8.67 -3.08
N GLY A 43 2.66 -8.38 -1.78
CA GLY A 43 2.81 -9.39 -0.72
C GLY A 43 4.23 -9.89 -0.50
N CYS A 44 5.23 -9.37 -1.22
CA CYS A 44 6.64 -9.67 -0.98
C CYS A 44 7.15 -8.82 0.18
N ALA A 45 7.50 -9.46 1.28
CA ALA A 45 7.96 -8.77 2.46
C ALA A 45 9.15 -9.47 3.12
N THR A 46 9.91 -8.70 3.88
CA THR A 46 10.99 -9.20 4.74
C THR A 46 10.69 -8.85 6.20
N GLY A 47 11.26 -9.58 7.13
CA GLY A 47 11.11 -9.34 8.56
C GLY A 47 12.20 -10.03 9.35
N SER A 48 12.25 -9.77 10.65
CA SER A 48 13.14 -10.45 11.59
C SER A 48 12.75 -11.93 11.82
N SER A 49 11.54 -12.29 11.38
CA SER A 49 11.02 -13.66 11.40
C SER A 49 10.05 -13.89 10.24
N VAL A 50 9.80 -15.16 9.90
CA VAL A 50 8.80 -15.53 8.88
C VAL A 50 7.41 -14.99 9.26
N ALA A 51 7.06 -15.02 10.54
CA ALA A 51 5.78 -14.51 11.02
C ALA A 51 5.65 -12.99 10.78
N GLU A 52 6.69 -12.23 11.08
CA GLU A 52 6.71 -10.78 10.85
C GLU A 52 6.67 -10.44 9.35
N ALA A 53 7.47 -11.12 8.54
CA ALA A 53 7.42 -10.98 7.08
C ALA A 53 6.01 -11.28 6.54
N THR A 54 5.35 -12.33 7.06
CA THR A 54 3.97 -12.67 6.66
C THR A 54 2.99 -11.56 7.05
N VAL A 55 3.11 -10.97 8.24
CA VAL A 55 2.28 -9.82 8.65
C VAL A 55 2.43 -8.66 7.67
N PHE A 56 3.66 -8.31 7.30
CA PHE A 56 3.90 -7.21 6.36
C PHE A 56 3.37 -7.53 4.96
N GLY A 57 3.53 -8.75 4.47
CA GLY A 57 2.97 -9.17 3.18
C GLY A 57 1.44 -9.13 3.16
N LEU A 58 0.78 -9.57 4.23
CA LEU A 58 -0.68 -9.49 4.37
C LEU A 58 -1.17 -8.04 4.43
N LEU A 59 -0.47 -7.17 5.16
CA LEU A 59 -0.79 -5.74 5.21
C LEU A 59 -0.65 -5.09 3.84
N GLU A 60 0.37 -5.42 3.06
CA GLU A 60 0.52 -4.91 1.70
C GLU A 60 -0.62 -5.38 0.78
N HIS A 61 -1.07 -6.62 0.91
CA HIS A 61 -2.25 -7.08 0.16
C HIS A 61 -3.51 -6.31 0.55
N ILE A 62 -3.76 -6.07 1.85
CA ILE A 62 -4.88 -5.26 2.32
C ILE A 62 -4.79 -3.83 1.79
N GLU A 63 -3.61 -3.23 1.81
CA GLU A 63 -3.35 -1.90 1.27
C GLU A 63 -3.73 -1.81 -0.20
N ARG A 64 -3.19 -2.72 -1.01
CA ARG A 64 -3.40 -2.73 -2.46
C ARG A 64 -4.85 -3.04 -2.84
N ASP A 65 -5.48 -4.00 -2.18
CA ASP A 65 -6.90 -4.30 -2.36
C ASP A 65 -7.77 -3.09 -2.02
N THR A 66 -7.51 -2.46 -0.88
CA THR A 66 -8.24 -1.28 -0.42
C THR A 66 -8.07 -0.11 -1.40
N PHE A 67 -6.83 0.14 -1.84
CA PHE A 67 -6.53 1.20 -2.79
C PHE A 67 -7.23 0.98 -4.13
N VAL A 68 -7.10 -0.22 -4.70
CA VAL A 68 -7.69 -0.56 -6.00
C VAL A 68 -9.21 -0.52 -5.96
N ASN A 69 -9.83 -1.03 -4.89
CA ASN A 69 -11.28 -0.97 -4.71
C ASN A 69 -11.76 0.48 -4.57
N SER A 70 -11.04 1.33 -3.83
CA SER A 70 -11.36 2.75 -3.73
C SER A 70 -11.20 3.46 -5.08
N TRP A 71 -10.15 3.12 -5.83
CA TRP A 71 -9.88 3.70 -7.14
C TRP A 71 -10.98 3.34 -8.16
N TYR A 72 -11.24 2.06 -8.36
CA TYR A 72 -12.24 1.63 -9.35
C TYR A 72 -13.68 1.83 -8.89
N GLY A 73 -13.92 1.75 -7.58
CA GLY A 73 -15.23 1.99 -6.99
C GLY A 73 -15.58 3.48 -6.81
N ALA A 74 -14.63 4.38 -7.10
CA ALA A 74 -14.76 5.83 -6.83
C ALA A 74 -15.21 6.11 -5.38
N ILE A 75 -14.65 5.36 -4.42
CA ILE A 75 -14.99 5.47 -3.00
C ILE A 75 -14.12 6.57 -2.37
N PRO A 76 -14.70 7.67 -1.91
CA PRO A 76 -13.92 8.77 -1.37
C PRO A 76 -13.24 8.40 -0.05
N ALA A 77 -11.99 8.84 0.10
CA ALA A 77 -11.27 8.78 1.35
C ALA A 77 -11.89 9.73 2.40
N VAL A 78 -11.75 9.41 3.67
CA VAL A 78 -12.01 10.35 4.76
C VAL A 78 -10.81 11.27 4.90
N ALA A 79 -11.00 12.59 4.69
CA ALA A 79 -9.92 13.56 4.84
C ALA A 79 -9.42 13.60 6.28
N VAL A 80 -8.09 13.54 6.43
CA VAL A 80 -7.43 13.66 7.73
C VAL A 80 -6.44 14.82 7.67
N ASP A 81 -6.44 15.64 8.72
CA ASP A 81 -5.46 16.72 8.85
C ASP A 81 -4.05 16.13 9.06
N PRO A 82 -3.13 16.28 8.10
CA PRO A 82 -1.77 15.77 8.23
C PRO A 82 -1.06 16.31 9.48
N GLY A 83 -1.35 17.56 9.87
CA GLY A 83 -0.76 18.22 11.04
C GLY A 83 -1.17 17.57 12.37
N SER A 84 -2.23 16.78 12.38
CA SER A 84 -2.70 16.06 13.57
C SER A 84 -2.01 14.70 13.76
N VAL A 85 -1.19 14.23 12.80
CA VAL A 85 -0.48 12.95 12.89
C VAL A 85 0.78 13.13 13.74
N PRO A 86 0.95 12.36 14.83
CA PRO A 86 2.16 12.44 15.65
C PRO A 86 3.41 12.06 14.85
N GLY A 87 4.53 12.74 15.14
CA GLY A 87 5.83 12.40 14.57
C GLY A 87 6.15 12.96 13.18
N VAL A 88 5.17 13.55 12.47
CA VAL A 88 5.38 14.02 11.09
C VAL A 88 5.65 15.53 10.98
N ALA A 89 5.66 16.27 12.08
CA ALA A 89 5.76 17.73 12.08
C ALA A 89 6.99 18.26 11.31
N ASP A 90 8.16 17.67 11.53
CA ASP A 90 9.40 18.09 10.85
C ASP A 90 9.34 17.79 9.35
N MET A 91 8.75 16.69 8.96
CA MET A 91 8.53 16.33 7.56
C MET A 91 7.59 17.35 6.88
N LEU A 92 6.47 17.67 7.50
CA LEU A 92 5.52 18.65 7.00
C LEU A 92 6.13 20.06 6.90
N ALA A 93 6.93 20.46 7.89
CA ALA A 93 7.65 21.74 7.85
C ALA A 93 8.59 21.80 6.63
N ARG A 94 9.36 20.76 6.36
CA ARG A 94 10.24 20.69 5.18
C ARG A 94 9.47 20.73 3.87
N VAL A 95 8.38 19.97 3.76
CA VAL A 95 7.51 19.96 2.59
C VAL A 95 6.91 21.35 2.34
N SER A 96 6.47 22.02 3.40
CA SER A 96 5.96 23.39 3.33
C SER A 96 7.00 24.40 2.85
N LEU A 97 8.27 24.27 3.29
CA LEU A 97 9.37 25.13 2.81
C LEU A 97 9.61 25.00 1.29
N LEU A 98 9.29 23.82 0.71
CA LEU A 98 9.35 23.60 -0.73
C LEU A 98 8.13 24.16 -1.47
N GLY A 99 7.14 24.69 -0.75
CA GLY A 99 5.87 25.15 -1.31
C GLY A 99 4.94 24.01 -1.75
N TRP A 100 5.19 22.79 -1.31
CA TRP A 100 4.37 21.62 -1.66
C TRP A 100 3.17 21.52 -0.72
N ARG A 101 2.07 20.99 -1.25
CA ARG A 101 0.86 20.72 -0.47
C ARG A 101 0.78 19.25 -0.13
N VAL A 102 0.22 18.94 1.02
CA VAL A 102 0.05 17.59 1.55
C VAL A 102 -1.44 17.34 1.75
N GLU A 103 -1.90 16.22 1.24
CA GLU A 103 -3.24 15.70 1.48
C GLU A 103 -3.12 14.30 2.08
N LEU A 104 -4.00 13.97 3.03
CA LEU A 104 -4.02 12.67 3.70
C LEU A 104 -5.47 12.18 3.80
N GLY A 105 -5.70 10.94 3.42
CA GLY A 105 -7.01 10.33 3.46
C GLY A 105 -6.98 8.92 4.01
N LEU A 106 -7.95 8.57 4.85
CA LEU A 106 -8.21 7.21 5.29
C LEU A 106 -9.12 6.51 4.29
N LEU A 107 -8.69 5.40 3.74
CA LEU A 107 -9.47 4.51 2.90
C LEU A 107 -10.21 3.47 3.76
N ARG A 108 -11.43 3.13 3.35
CA ARG A 108 -12.25 2.15 4.06
C ARG A 108 -12.11 0.77 3.43
N ASN A 109 -12.02 -0.26 4.27
CA ASN A 109 -12.03 -1.66 3.85
C ASN A 109 -12.87 -2.51 4.80
N VAL A 110 -13.21 -3.72 4.36
CA VAL A 110 -14.08 -4.65 5.11
C VAL A 110 -13.40 -5.21 6.35
N TRP A 111 -12.08 -5.22 6.40
CA TRP A 111 -11.31 -5.76 7.52
C TRP A 111 -11.07 -4.74 8.64
N HIS A 112 -11.47 -3.48 8.44
CA HIS A 112 -11.24 -2.37 9.37
C HIS A 112 -9.76 -2.18 9.76
N ILE A 113 -8.83 -2.56 8.87
CA ILE A 113 -7.40 -2.28 9.02
C ILE A 113 -7.13 -0.87 8.50
N PRO A 114 -6.41 -0.01 9.22
CA PRO A 114 -6.09 1.34 8.75
C PRO A 114 -5.28 1.29 7.46
N VAL A 115 -5.81 1.90 6.40
CA VAL A 115 -5.12 2.13 5.13
C VAL A 115 -5.22 3.60 4.81
N PHE A 116 -4.07 4.27 4.77
CA PHE A 116 -4.00 5.67 4.37
C PHE A 116 -3.48 5.82 2.95
N VAL A 117 -3.97 6.83 2.28
CA VAL A 117 -3.38 7.37 1.05
C VAL A 117 -2.94 8.81 1.34
N ALA A 118 -1.73 9.14 0.95
CA ALA A 118 -1.19 10.49 1.00
C ALA A 118 -0.90 11.00 -0.41
N ALA A 119 -1.08 12.28 -0.64
CA ALA A 119 -0.67 12.96 -1.85
C ALA A 119 0.21 14.16 -1.54
N ILE A 120 1.28 14.28 -2.31
CA ILE A 120 2.14 15.46 -2.35
C ILE A 120 1.91 16.17 -3.68
N ASP A 121 1.39 17.37 -3.62
CA ASP A 121 1.23 18.23 -4.79
C ASP A 121 2.37 19.27 -4.80
N THR A 122 3.26 19.12 -5.78
CA THR A 122 4.41 20.02 -5.96
C THR A 122 4.10 21.24 -6.84
N GLY A 123 2.89 21.33 -7.38
CA GLY A 123 2.49 22.29 -8.42
C GLY A 123 2.79 21.82 -9.84
N THR A 124 3.64 20.82 -10.02
CA THR A 124 3.95 20.19 -11.32
C THR A 124 3.58 18.73 -11.39
N VAL A 125 3.64 18.03 -10.28
CA VAL A 125 3.25 16.61 -10.17
C VAL A 125 2.47 16.38 -8.90
N ARG A 126 1.67 15.31 -8.90
CA ARG A 126 1.12 14.71 -7.71
C ARG A 126 1.78 13.35 -7.50
N ALA A 127 2.45 13.17 -6.37
CA ALA A 127 3.03 11.91 -5.94
C ALA A 127 2.16 11.30 -4.85
N TYR A 128 1.97 9.99 -4.91
CA TYR A 128 1.14 9.25 -3.99
C TYR A 128 1.96 8.27 -3.17
N GLY A 129 1.53 8.05 -1.95
CA GLY A 129 1.95 6.95 -1.11
C GLY A 129 0.72 6.34 -0.45
N ALA A 130 0.74 5.04 -0.24
CA ALA A 130 -0.28 4.35 0.51
C ALA A 130 0.37 3.45 1.55
N ALA A 131 -0.30 3.23 2.67
CA ALA A 131 0.18 2.30 3.67
C ALA A 131 -0.95 1.69 4.48
N ALA A 132 -0.89 0.37 4.65
CA ALA A 132 -1.64 -0.34 5.69
C ALA A 132 -0.76 -0.56 6.91
N HIS A 133 -1.31 -0.36 8.09
CA HIS A 133 -0.62 -0.68 9.34
C HIS A 133 -1.64 -0.97 10.44
N LEU A 134 -1.25 -1.78 11.43
CA LEU A 134 -2.13 -2.08 12.57
C LEU A 134 -2.27 -0.90 13.55
N ASP A 135 -1.30 0.00 13.56
CA ASP A 135 -1.41 1.28 14.26
C ASP A 135 -1.82 2.38 13.27
N LEU A 136 -2.82 3.16 13.67
CA LEU A 136 -3.40 4.23 12.85
C LEU A 136 -2.37 5.30 12.50
N ASN A 137 -1.56 5.74 13.47
CA ASN A 137 -0.52 6.73 13.24
C ASN A 137 0.58 6.18 12.32
N GLY A 138 0.97 4.91 12.55
CA GLY A 138 1.95 4.24 11.72
C GLY A 138 1.52 4.10 10.26
N ALA A 139 0.23 3.84 9.99
CA ALA A 139 -0.29 3.83 8.63
C ALA A 139 -0.21 5.23 7.99
N ALA A 140 -0.64 6.28 8.71
CA ALA A 140 -0.60 7.66 8.23
C ALA A 140 0.84 8.15 7.96
N GLU A 141 1.76 7.90 8.91
CA GLU A 141 3.17 8.28 8.79
C GLU A 141 3.85 7.60 7.60
N ARG A 142 3.61 6.31 7.39
CA ARG A 142 4.19 5.54 6.27
C ARG A 142 3.66 6.02 4.93
N ALA A 143 2.35 6.25 4.80
CA ALA A 143 1.76 6.81 3.58
C ALA A 143 2.36 8.18 3.23
N LEU A 144 2.49 9.06 4.21
CA LEU A 144 3.12 10.39 4.05
C LEU A 144 4.58 10.26 3.65
N THR A 145 5.34 9.39 4.32
CA THR A 145 6.77 9.16 4.03
C THR A 145 6.97 8.66 2.62
N GLU A 146 6.14 7.72 2.17
CA GLU A 146 6.20 7.18 0.82
C GLU A 146 5.92 8.26 -0.23
N ALA A 147 4.83 9.03 -0.06
CA ALA A 147 4.49 10.11 -0.98
C ALA A 147 5.59 11.17 -1.10
N VAL A 148 6.17 11.59 0.04
CA VAL A 148 7.29 12.56 0.07
C VAL A 148 8.53 11.99 -0.62
N THR A 149 8.81 10.70 -0.43
CA THR A 149 9.96 10.03 -1.03
C THR A 149 9.83 9.93 -2.55
N TYR A 150 8.63 9.68 -3.06
CA TYR A 150 8.41 9.55 -4.50
C TYR A 150 8.33 10.89 -5.24
N ALA A 151 7.98 11.99 -4.57
CA ALA A 151 7.76 13.28 -5.24
C ALA A 151 8.95 13.77 -6.07
N PRO A 152 10.22 13.76 -5.60
CA PRO A 152 11.36 14.21 -6.41
C PRO A 152 11.57 13.33 -7.67
N GLY A 153 11.45 12.01 -7.52
CA GLY A 153 11.58 11.08 -8.65
C GLY A 153 10.51 11.31 -9.71
N ARG A 154 9.27 11.57 -9.29
CA ARG A 154 8.17 11.90 -10.20
C ARG A 154 8.38 13.23 -10.93
N MET A 155 8.93 14.24 -10.26
CA MET A 155 9.27 15.50 -10.90
C MET A 155 10.31 15.29 -12.02
N SER A 156 11.37 14.51 -11.76
CA SER A 156 12.37 14.17 -12.77
C SER A 156 11.76 13.41 -13.94
N GLU A 157 10.96 12.40 -13.65
CA GLU A 157 10.30 11.56 -14.66
C GLU A 157 9.36 12.37 -15.58
N VAL A 158 8.57 13.27 -15.01
CA VAL A 158 7.68 14.15 -15.77
C VAL A 158 8.47 15.11 -16.66
N ALA A 159 9.60 15.63 -16.19
CA ALA A 159 10.47 16.48 -16.99
C ALA A 159 11.10 15.71 -18.16
N GLU A 160 11.59 14.50 -17.90
CA GLU A 160 12.20 13.64 -18.92
C GLU A 160 11.19 13.12 -19.96
N LYS A 161 9.97 12.82 -19.53
CA LYS A 161 8.89 12.28 -20.38
C LYS A 161 7.85 13.33 -20.77
N ALA A 162 8.23 14.60 -20.90
CA ALA A 162 7.31 15.73 -21.08
C ALA A 162 6.36 15.57 -22.28
N ASP A 163 6.82 14.99 -23.41
CA ASP A 163 5.97 14.74 -24.58
C ASP A 163 4.92 13.66 -24.31
N ARG A 164 5.31 12.59 -23.58
CA ARG A 164 4.41 11.54 -23.17
C ARG A 164 3.35 12.05 -22.20
N VAL A 165 3.77 12.84 -21.23
CA VAL A 165 2.87 13.49 -20.27
C VAL A 165 1.85 14.37 -21.00
N ARG A 166 2.28 15.18 -21.97
CA ARG A 166 1.36 16.00 -22.78
C ARG A 166 0.36 15.15 -23.57
N ALA A 167 0.77 14.00 -24.09
CA ALA A 167 -0.15 13.08 -24.79
C ALA A 167 -1.19 12.53 -23.81
N LEU A 168 -0.77 12.04 -22.65
CA LEU A 168 -1.65 11.49 -21.61
C LEU A 168 -2.62 12.52 -21.01
N ILE A 169 -2.19 13.79 -20.90
CA ILE A 169 -3.08 14.89 -20.50
C ILE A 169 -4.18 15.13 -21.54
N ARG A 170 -3.85 15.02 -22.83
CA ARG A 170 -4.85 15.18 -23.91
C ARG A 170 -5.82 14.01 -23.98
N ASP A 171 -5.30 12.80 -23.91
CA ASP A 171 -6.12 11.58 -23.92
C ASP A 171 -5.52 10.50 -23.00
N PRO A 172 -6.10 10.30 -21.82
CA PRO A 172 -5.66 9.27 -20.87
C PRO A 172 -5.77 7.84 -21.37
N ARG A 173 -6.63 7.61 -22.38
CA ARG A 173 -6.78 6.27 -22.97
C ARG A 173 -5.53 5.84 -23.74
N GLU A 174 -4.60 6.77 -23.98
CA GLU A 174 -3.27 6.45 -24.50
C GLU A 174 -2.36 5.77 -23.47
N ALA A 175 -2.73 5.73 -22.16
CA ALA A 175 -2.00 4.94 -21.17
C ALA A 175 -2.15 3.45 -21.49
N GLN A 176 -1.07 2.82 -21.99
CA GLN A 176 -1.06 1.45 -22.48
C GLN A 176 -0.16 0.52 -21.67
N ASN A 177 0.63 1.07 -20.80
CA ASN A 177 1.58 0.31 -19.98
C ASN A 177 1.63 0.83 -18.54
N ILE A 178 2.24 0.05 -17.66
CA ILE A 178 2.32 0.36 -16.25
C ILE A 178 3.13 1.64 -15.97
N ASP A 179 4.08 1.99 -16.84
CA ASP A 179 4.92 3.19 -16.68
C ASP A 179 4.16 4.48 -16.99
N ASP A 180 3.04 4.39 -17.71
CA ASP A 180 2.18 5.54 -17.99
C ASP A 180 1.29 5.90 -16.79
N HIS A 181 0.90 4.91 -15.98
CA HIS A 181 -0.01 5.13 -14.86
C HIS A 181 0.45 6.22 -13.89
N PRO A 182 1.72 6.24 -13.43
CA PRO A 182 2.20 7.28 -12.53
C PRO A 182 2.25 8.68 -13.14
N LEU A 183 2.16 8.79 -14.46
CA LEU A 183 2.15 10.07 -15.18
C LEU A 183 0.75 10.67 -15.32
N LEU A 184 -0.30 9.87 -15.16
CA LEU A 184 -1.69 10.31 -15.29
C LEU A 184 -2.08 11.41 -14.28
N PRO A 185 -1.72 11.33 -12.99
CA PRO A 185 -2.06 12.33 -12.00
C PRO A 185 -1.09 13.51 -11.97
N VAL A 186 -0.70 14.03 -13.11
CA VAL A 186 0.13 15.24 -13.18
C VAL A 186 -0.70 16.46 -12.81
N ALA A 187 -0.10 17.40 -12.06
CA ALA A 187 -0.77 18.59 -11.56
C ALA A 187 -1.48 19.35 -12.68
N GLY A 188 -2.73 19.73 -12.43
CA GLY A 188 -3.56 20.50 -13.34
C GLY A 188 -4.32 19.69 -14.40
N GLY A 189 -4.13 18.36 -14.46
CA GLY A 189 -4.71 17.54 -15.54
C GLY A 189 -6.01 16.82 -15.21
N ARG A 190 -6.32 16.51 -13.87
CA ARG A 190 -7.36 15.52 -13.67
C ARG A 190 -8.18 15.63 -12.40
N SER A 191 -9.34 16.22 -12.56
CA SER A 191 -10.41 16.20 -11.56
C SER A 191 -11.03 14.81 -11.35
N GLU A 192 -10.94 13.90 -12.33
CA GLU A 192 -11.50 12.56 -12.22
C GLU A 192 -10.81 11.65 -11.21
N TYR A 193 -9.60 12.01 -10.76
CA TYR A 193 -8.94 11.33 -9.66
C TYR A 193 -9.11 12.03 -8.30
N ALA A 194 -9.90 13.12 -8.28
CA ALA A 194 -10.10 13.91 -7.06
C ALA A 194 -10.88 13.14 -5.98
N TYR A 195 -11.58 12.07 -6.32
CA TYR A 195 -12.34 11.28 -5.34
C TYR A 195 -11.46 10.48 -4.37
N LEU A 196 -10.21 10.20 -4.75
CA LEU A 196 -9.23 9.64 -3.79
C LEU A 196 -8.85 10.65 -2.73
N TYR A 197 -9.09 11.93 -3.03
CA TYR A 197 -8.79 13.04 -2.16
C TYR A 197 -10.11 13.50 -1.54
N ALA A 198 -10.20 13.38 -0.28
CA ALA A 198 -11.23 14.07 0.44
C ALA A 198 -10.91 15.58 0.41
N ASP A 199 -11.96 16.39 0.34
CA ASP A 199 -11.83 17.84 0.41
C ASP A 199 -11.03 18.23 1.67
N PRO A 200 -9.84 18.87 1.53
CA PRO A 200 -9.05 19.31 2.67
C PRO A 200 -9.81 20.21 3.64
N ALA A 201 -10.85 20.93 3.14
CA ALA A 201 -11.73 21.74 4.00
C ALA A 201 -12.58 20.91 4.96
N CYS A 202 -12.75 19.62 4.67
CA CYS A 202 -13.46 18.64 5.50
C CYS A 202 -12.51 17.77 6.34
N ALA A 203 -11.21 18.07 6.36
CA ALA A 203 -10.23 17.26 7.08
C ALA A 203 -10.48 17.28 8.59
N VAL A 204 -10.49 16.09 9.19
CA VAL A 204 -10.64 15.89 10.63
C VAL A 204 -9.33 15.50 11.27
N PRO A 205 -9.09 15.82 12.54
CA PRO A 205 -7.94 15.32 13.27
C PRO A 205 -7.91 13.79 13.33
N ILE A 206 -6.70 13.20 13.35
CA ILE A 206 -6.52 11.74 13.38
C ILE A 206 -7.18 11.09 14.61
N ASP A 207 -7.28 11.81 15.73
CA ASP A 207 -7.95 11.30 16.93
C ASP A 207 -9.46 11.16 16.77
N VAL A 208 -10.09 11.97 15.91
CA VAL A 208 -11.51 11.80 15.54
C VAL A 208 -11.71 10.51 14.77
N VAL A 209 -10.80 10.21 13.87
CA VAL A 209 -10.81 8.95 13.11
C VAL A 209 -10.55 7.77 14.02
N ARG A 210 -9.62 7.91 14.98
CA ARG A 210 -9.31 6.88 15.99
C ARG A 210 -10.56 6.54 16.81
N ALA A 211 -11.24 7.52 17.35
CA ALA A 211 -12.45 7.32 18.14
C ALA A 211 -13.55 6.60 17.35
N ALA A 212 -13.67 6.88 16.05
CA ALA A 212 -14.60 6.19 15.17
C ALA A 212 -14.18 4.75 14.85
N ALA A 213 -12.88 4.46 14.82
CA ALA A 213 -12.32 3.14 14.51
C ALA A 213 -12.33 2.20 15.73
N GLU A 214 -12.23 2.71 16.97
CA GLU A 214 -12.16 1.92 18.21
C GLU A 214 -13.39 1.02 18.44
N GLY A 215 -14.49 1.28 17.75
CA GLY A 215 -15.67 0.41 17.76
C GLY A 215 -15.58 -0.82 16.84
N GLY A 216 -14.54 -0.97 16.01
CA GLY A 216 -14.58 -1.87 14.87
C GLY A 216 -13.58 -3.03 14.82
N SER A 217 -12.40 -2.96 15.42
CA SER A 217 -11.39 -4.02 15.25
C SER A 217 -10.70 -4.45 16.54
N ALA A 218 -10.87 -5.72 16.90
CA ALA A 218 -10.19 -6.33 18.04
C ALA A 218 -8.65 -6.36 17.86
N ILE A 219 -8.15 -6.42 16.61
CA ILE A 219 -6.72 -6.41 16.27
C ILE A 219 -6.11 -5.06 16.66
N LEU A 220 -6.76 -3.95 16.29
CA LEU A 220 -6.28 -2.61 16.60
C LEU A 220 -6.22 -2.36 18.10
N GLN A 221 -7.21 -2.83 18.85
CA GLN A 221 -7.24 -2.69 20.30
C GLN A 221 -6.09 -3.46 20.96
N ARG A 222 -5.73 -4.65 20.47
CA ARG A 222 -4.63 -5.46 21.01
C ARG A 222 -3.27 -4.92 20.61
N ALA A 223 -3.09 -4.47 19.38
CA ALA A 223 -1.84 -3.87 18.92
C ALA A 223 -1.52 -2.60 19.72
N GLY A 224 -2.52 -1.76 20.00
CA GLY A 224 -2.38 -0.55 20.82
C GLY A 224 -2.17 -0.83 22.32
N ALA A 225 -2.77 -1.89 22.86
CA ALA A 225 -2.69 -2.22 24.29
C ALA A 225 -1.39 -2.93 24.70
N SER A 226 -0.68 -3.54 23.75
CA SER A 226 0.48 -4.39 24.07
C SER A 226 1.81 -3.67 24.18
N GLY A 227 1.87 -2.36 24.33
CA GLY A 227 3.03 -1.54 24.78
C GLY A 227 4.46 -2.08 24.59
N GLY A 228 4.70 -2.98 23.64
CA GLY A 228 5.96 -3.63 23.30
C GLY A 228 5.85 -5.15 23.19
N ARG A 229 6.16 -5.72 22.05
CA ARG A 229 6.23 -7.15 21.69
C ARG A 229 4.90 -7.90 21.71
N VAL A 230 3.99 -7.51 20.83
CA VAL A 230 3.04 -8.49 20.29
C VAL A 230 3.86 -9.54 19.56
N VAL A 231 3.72 -10.81 19.94
CA VAL A 231 4.42 -11.89 19.24
C VAL A 231 3.92 -11.88 17.80
N ALA A 232 4.80 -11.67 16.83
CA ALA A 232 4.45 -11.55 15.40
C ALA A 232 3.59 -12.72 14.91
N ALA A 233 3.77 -13.92 15.49
CA ALA A 233 2.95 -15.08 15.21
C ALA A 233 1.48 -14.88 15.58
N ALA A 234 1.18 -14.28 16.75
CA ALA A 234 -0.20 -14.04 17.16
C ALA A 234 -0.88 -12.99 16.26
N LEU A 235 -0.15 -11.95 15.85
CA LEU A 235 -0.65 -10.96 14.89
C LEU A 235 -0.93 -11.57 13.51
N ARG A 236 -0.03 -12.41 13.02
CA ARG A 236 -0.22 -13.16 11.79
C ARG A 236 -1.50 -13.99 11.86
N ASP A 237 -1.68 -14.78 12.90
CA ASP A 237 -2.81 -15.68 13.03
C ASP A 237 -4.14 -14.91 13.13
N GLU A 238 -4.13 -13.76 13.77
CA GLU A 238 -5.29 -12.89 13.87
C GLU A 238 -5.62 -12.19 12.53
N LEU A 239 -4.61 -11.73 11.78
CA LEU A 239 -4.80 -11.19 10.42
C LEU A 239 -5.35 -12.25 9.47
N VAL A 240 -4.76 -13.45 9.47
CA VAL A 240 -5.24 -14.58 8.68
C VAL A 240 -6.70 -14.88 9.02
N ALA A 241 -7.04 -15.00 10.29
CA ALA A 241 -8.41 -15.25 10.71
C ALA A 241 -9.38 -14.11 10.32
N THR A 242 -8.88 -12.88 10.25
CA THR A 242 -9.68 -11.72 9.84
C THR A 242 -9.97 -11.74 8.35
N ILE A 243 -8.97 -12.01 7.52
CA ILE A 243 -9.11 -12.07 6.06
C ILE A 243 -9.97 -13.27 5.64
N GLU A 244 -9.72 -14.43 6.25
CA GLU A 244 -10.39 -15.68 5.86
C GLU A 244 -11.85 -15.78 6.31
N ARG A 245 -12.32 -14.89 7.20
CA ARG A 245 -13.76 -14.79 7.51
C ARG A 245 -14.60 -14.42 6.30
N ASP A 246 -14.01 -13.72 5.34
CA ASP A 246 -14.70 -13.31 4.11
C ASP A 246 -14.55 -14.35 2.99
N GLY A 247 -14.07 -15.56 3.30
CA GLY A 247 -13.92 -16.65 2.33
C GLY A 247 -12.65 -16.52 1.46
N ILE A 248 -11.72 -15.67 1.84
CA ILE A 248 -10.45 -15.47 1.13
C ILE A 248 -9.40 -16.39 1.75
N GLU A 249 -8.86 -17.31 0.97
CA GLU A 249 -7.74 -18.16 1.42
C GLU A 249 -6.41 -17.42 1.32
N THR A 250 -5.56 -17.61 2.34
CA THR A 250 -4.24 -16.96 2.42
C THR A 250 -3.12 -17.99 2.34
N PHE A 251 -2.10 -17.69 1.51
CA PHE A 251 -0.97 -18.57 1.28
C PHE A 251 0.35 -17.82 1.46
N SER A 252 1.40 -18.56 1.81
CA SER A 252 2.76 -18.02 1.85
C SER A 252 3.76 -18.92 1.16
N VAL A 253 4.77 -18.30 0.56
CA VAL A 253 5.97 -18.96 0.05
C VAL A 253 7.17 -18.36 0.73
N ASN A 254 7.93 -19.17 1.45
CA ASN A 254 9.17 -18.72 2.05
C ASN A 254 10.26 -18.66 0.96
N GLN A 255 10.69 -17.44 0.64
CA GLN A 255 11.74 -17.18 -0.36
C GLN A 255 13.13 -16.99 0.26
N SER A 256 13.29 -17.23 1.56
CA SER A 256 14.57 -17.08 2.25
C SER A 256 15.63 -18.00 1.66
N ALA A 257 16.80 -17.47 1.37
CA ALA A 257 17.91 -18.27 0.90
C ALA A 257 18.47 -19.16 2.04
N PRO A 258 19.04 -20.33 1.74
CA PRO A 258 19.54 -21.26 2.76
C PRO A 258 20.55 -20.66 3.75
N PHE A 259 21.31 -19.62 3.33
CA PHE A 259 22.27 -18.95 4.22
C PHE A 259 21.59 -18.04 5.22
N GLN A 260 20.43 -17.50 4.90
CA GLN A 260 19.67 -16.61 5.80
C GLN A 260 19.10 -17.37 6.99
N HIS A 261 18.77 -18.66 6.82
CA HIS A 261 18.36 -19.53 7.92
C HIS A 261 19.42 -19.79 8.99
N ARG A 262 20.70 -19.44 8.69
CA ARG A 262 21.82 -19.62 9.62
C ARG A 262 22.09 -18.37 10.47
N LEU A 263 21.44 -17.26 10.16
CA LEU A 263 21.67 -15.95 10.80
C LEU A 263 20.53 -15.56 11.74
N GLY A 264 19.40 -16.30 11.73
CA GLY A 264 18.19 -16.00 12.51
C GLY A 264 18.06 -16.86 13.76
#